data_ba842e81ddab14a13383c2b239e1cb53
#
_entry.id   ba842e81ddab14a13383c2b239e1cb53
#
_cell.length_a   1.000
_cell.length_b   1.000
_cell.length_c   1.000
_cell.angle_alpha   90.00
_cell.angle_beta   90.00
_cell.angle_gamma   90.00
#
_symmetry.space_group_name_H-M   'P 1'
#
loop_
_entity.id
_entity.type
_entity.pdbx_description
1 polymer ?
#
loop_
_entity_poly.entity_id
_entity_poly.type
_entity_poly.pdbx_seq_one_letter_code
_entity_poly.pdbx_strand_id
1 'polypeptide(L)'
;MKFNLTHFAAASAFVALAGSAAAQTEIKIGYALAPDSHYGVAAQKFEEVVLAETGDQFSFKHFPSSGLGGEREVIEGLQLGTIEATIVSSGTLANFVPATGVFDIPFLFSGLDHARAVLDGPIGQEILGEFDTVGLHGLAWGEQGFRHITNNRNAIHTPADVEGLKIRTMENPVHLAAFDAMGAAPTPMAWPEVISSLQQGVIDGQENPLSVIVSVKLNEVQKYLTLSGHVYSPAMLLVSKPFWDGLDDDQKAAM
;
A
#
# COMPACT_ATOMS: atom_id res chain seq x y z
N MET A 1 -87.84 -11.57 -23.11
CA MET A 1 -86.53 -11.50 -23.82
C MET A 1 -85.44 -11.13 -22.81
N LYS A 2 -84.62 -12.12 -22.45
CA LYS A 2 -83.52 -11.94 -21.49
C LYS A 2 -82.23 -11.99 -22.27
N PHE A 3 -81.47 -10.91 -22.27
CA PHE A 3 -80.10 -10.87 -22.81
C PHE A 3 -79.10 -10.97 -21.66
N ASN A 4 -78.32 -12.07 -21.65
CA ASN A 4 -77.18 -12.26 -20.77
C ASN A 4 -75.94 -11.73 -21.51
N LEU A 5 -75.29 -10.73 -20.97
CA LEU A 5 -73.92 -10.28 -21.36
C LEU A 5 -72.93 -10.91 -20.40
N THR A 6 -72.15 -11.88 -20.88
CA THR A 6 -71.01 -12.46 -20.20
C THR A 6 -69.79 -11.57 -20.52
N HIS A 7 -69.25 -10.92 -19.51
CA HIS A 7 -67.98 -10.17 -19.62
C HIS A 7 -66.81 -11.12 -19.41
N PHE A 8 -66.02 -11.35 -20.45
CA PHE A 8 -64.70 -11.99 -20.35
C PHE A 8 -63.72 -10.94 -19.89
N ALA A 9 -63.22 -11.05 -18.65
CA ALA A 9 -62.10 -10.29 -18.15
C ALA A 9 -60.82 -11.04 -18.46
N ALA A 10 -60.05 -10.56 -19.45
CA ALA A 10 -58.69 -11.04 -19.72
C ALA A 10 -57.73 -10.41 -18.70
N ALA A 11 -57.29 -11.19 -17.73
CA ALA A 11 -56.24 -10.79 -16.80
C ALA A 11 -54.87 -10.97 -17.48
N SER A 12 -54.29 -9.90 -17.95
CA SER A 12 -52.89 -9.87 -18.42
C SER A 12 -51.95 -9.92 -17.22
N ALA A 13 -51.33 -11.07 -16.97
CA ALA A 13 -50.26 -11.20 -15.97
C ALA A 13 -48.99 -10.55 -16.51
N PHE A 14 -48.67 -9.35 -16.03
CA PHE A 14 -47.33 -8.75 -16.18
C PHE A 14 -46.38 -9.50 -15.25
N VAL A 15 -45.59 -10.42 -15.78
CA VAL A 15 -44.44 -10.96 -15.08
C VAL A 15 -43.34 -9.86 -15.11
N ALA A 16 -43.27 -9.10 -14.04
CA ALA A 16 -42.11 -8.21 -13.81
C ALA A 16 -40.90 -9.12 -13.55
N LEU A 17 -40.00 -9.25 -14.53
CA LEU A 17 -38.64 -9.69 -14.29
C LEU A 17 -37.96 -8.57 -13.46
N ALA A 18 -38.07 -8.70 -12.15
CA ALA A 18 -37.19 -8.00 -11.26
C ALA A 18 -35.80 -8.65 -11.43
N GLY A 19 -34.99 -8.12 -12.37
CA GLY A 19 -33.55 -8.38 -12.36
C GLY A 19 -33.07 -7.94 -10.97
N SER A 20 -32.60 -8.89 -10.17
CA SER A 20 -31.88 -8.57 -8.95
C SER A 20 -30.64 -7.79 -9.41
N ALA A 21 -30.65 -6.47 -9.24
CA ALA A 21 -29.40 -5.71 -9.26
C ALA A 21 -28.57 -6.31 -8.12
N ALA A 22 -27.57 -7.13 -8.45
CA ALA A 22 -26.60 -7.56 -7.50
C ALA A 22 -25.99 -6.28 -6.90
N ALA A 23 -25.99 -6.16 -5.58
CA ALA A 23 -25.39 -5.02 -4.92
C ALA A 23 -23.91 -5.02 -5.28
N GLN A 24 -23.44 -3.92 -5.83
CA GLN A 24 -22.03 -3.68 -6.17
C GLN A 24 -21.17 -3.84 -4.90
N THR A 25 -20.10 -4.62 -4.97
CA THR A 25 -19.18 -4.76 -3.83
C THR A 25 -18.23 -3.57 -3.80
N GLU A 26 -18.24 -2.78 -2.73
CA GLU A 26 -17.32 -1.65 -2.55
C GLU A 26 -15.95 -2.14 -2.11
N ILE A 27 -14.91 -1.76 -2.86
CA ILE A 27 -13.49 -1.96 -2.51
C ILE A 27 -12.95 -0.63 -1.95
N LYS A 28 -12.75 -0.57 -0.63
CA LYS A 28 -12.04 0.52 0.01
C LYS A 28 -10.54 0.27 -0.15
N ILE A 29 -9.84 1.21 -0.80
CA ILE A 29 -8.41 1.15 -0.98
C ILE A 29 -7.73 2.31 -0.26
N GLY A 30 -6.90 1.98 0.77
CA GLY A 30 -6.14 2.94 1.55
C GLY A 30 -4.69 3.02 1.10
N TYR A 31 -4.08 4.22 1.12
CA TYR A 31 -2.65 4.39 0.90
C TYR A 31 -2.13 5.69 1.51
N ALA A 32 -0.83 5.69 1.87
CA ALA A 32 -0.22 6.76 2.66
C ALA A 32 -0.01 8.08 1.91
N LEU A 33 0.10 8.05 0.58
CA LEU A 33 0.49 9.20 -0.24
C LEU A 33 -0.71 9.84 -0.96
N ALA A 34 -0.47 10.96 -1.65
CA ALA A 34 -1.48 11.68 -2.41
C ALA A 34 -1.97 10.90 -3.66
N PRO A 35 -3.13 11.25 -4.25
CA PRO A 35 -3.68 10.55 -5.41
C PRO A 35 -2.80 10.60 -6.68
N ASP A 36 -1.97 11.62 -6.81
CA ASP A 36 -1.03 11.83 -7.92
C ASP A 36 0.35 11.22 -7.66
N SER A 37 0.56 10.58 -6.51
CA SER A 37 1.78 9.81 -6.21
C SER A 37 1.80 8.47 -6.94
N HIS A 38 2.96 7.80 -6.92
CA HIS A 38 3.09 6.44 -7.45
C HIS A 38 2.11 5.44 -6.80
N TYR A 39 1.76 5.60 -5.50
CA TYR A 39 0.73 4.78 -4.84
C TYR A 39 -0.67 5.08 -5.40
N GLY A 40 -1.02 6.37 -5.52
CA GLY A 40 -2.32 6.75 -6.04
C GLY A 40 -2.51 6.34 -7.50
N VAL A 41 -1.46 6.51 -8.34
CA VAL A 41 -1.49 6.05 -9.74
C VAL A 41 -1.65 4.53 -9.84
N ALA A 42 -0.94 3.76 -9.00
CA ALA A 42 -1.08 2.31 -8.96
C ALA A 42 -2.49 1.88 -8.48
N ALA A 43 -3.04 2.55 -7.47
CA ALA A 43 -4.41 2.28 -6.99
C ALA A 43 -5.47 2.58 -8.06
N GLN A 44 -5.33 3.69 -8.80
CA GLN A 44 -6.22 4.03 -9.92
C GLN A 44 -6.09 3.03 -11.07
N LYS A 45 -4.86 2.54 -11.35
CA LYS A 45 -4.66 1.53 -12.38
C LYS A 45 -5.26 0.18 -11.99
N PHE A 46 -5.16 -0.20 -10.73
CA PHE A 46 -5.82 -1.39 -10.20
C PHE A 46 -7.34 -1.30 -10.36
N GLU A 47 -7.95 -0.19 -9.95
CA GLU A 47 -9.37 0.08 -10.18
C GLU A 47 -9.74 -0.05 -11.66
N GLU A 48 -9.00 0.64 -12.56
CA GLU A 48 -9.25 0.63 -14.00
C GLU A 48 -9.27 -0.80 -14.56
N VAL A 49 -8.28 -1.62 -14.19
CA VAL A 49 -8.17 -3.01 -14.68
C VAL A 49 -9.31 -3.86 -14.16
N VAL A 50 -9.58 -3.83 -12.84
CA VAL A 50 -10.64 -4.62 -12.24
C VAL A 50 -12.02 -4.25 -12.84
N LEU A 51 -12.33 -2.96 -12.98
CA LEU A 51 -13.60 -2.53 -13.57
C LEU A 51 -13.70 -2.87 -15.07
N ALA A 52 -12.60 -2.88 -15.80
CA ALA A 52 -12.60 -3.28 -17.22
C ALA A 52 -12.95 -4.76 -17.40
N GLU A 53 -12.48 -5.63 -16.48
CA GLU A 53 -12.70 -7.08 -16.56
C GLU A 53 -14.03 -7.53 -15.92
N THR A 54 -14.49 -6.82 -14.86
CA THR A 54 -15.66 -7.24 -14.06
C THR A 54 -16.92 -6.39 -14.30
N GLY A 55 -16.80 -5.27 -15.05
CA GLY A 55 -17.91 -4.35 -15.27
C GLY A 55 -18.32 -3.66 -13.96
N ASP A 56 -19.62 -3.72 -13.66
CA ASP A 56 -20.25 -3.07 -12.50
C ASP A 56 -20.37 -3.97 -11.25
N GLN A 57 -19.61 -5.08 -11.19
CA GLN A 57 -19.61 -5.95 -10.01
C GLN A 57 -18.96 -5.28 -8.80
N PHE A 58 -17.95 -4.40 -9.03
CA PHE A 58 -17.25 -3.67 -8.00
C PHE A 58 -17.42 -2.16 -8.14
N SER A 59 -17.22 -1.45 -7.03
CA SER A 59 -16.98 -0.02 -6.98
C SER A 59 -15.78 0.26 -6.10
N PHE A 60 -15.01 1.31 -6.40
CA PHE A 60 -13.84 1.65 -5.62
C PHE A 60 -14.07 2.93 -4.83
N LYS A 61 -13.54 2.94 -3.60
CA LYS A 61 -13.48 4.13 -2.77
C LYS A 61 -12.07 4.33 -2.26
N HIS A 62 -11.40 5.37 -2.78
CA HIS A 62 -10.02 5.68 -2.44
C HIS A 62 -9.93 6.50 -1.16
N PHE A 63 -8.95 6.14 -0.33
CA PHE A 63 -8.57 6.84 0.90
C PHE A 63 -7.07 7.19 0.85
N PRO A 64 -6.71 8.25 0.10
CA PRO A 64 -5.33 8.72 -0.01
C PRO A 64 -4.86 9.43 1.26
N SER A 65 -3.57 9.77 1.29
CA SER A 65 -2.96 10.62 2.33
C SER A 65 -3.23 10.10 3.74
N SER A 66 -3.13 8.79 3.92
CA SER A 66 -3.41 8.10 5.19
C SER A 66 -4.84 8.32 5.71
N GLY A 67 -5.82 8.48 4.83
CA GLY A 67 -7.22 8.73 5.20
C GLY A 67 -7.89 7.62 6.04
N LEU A 68 -7.27 6.42 6.11
CA LEU A 68 -7.68 5.31 6.98
C LEU A 68 -6.67 5.01 8.11
N GLY A 69 -5.73 5.92 8.38
CA GLY A 69 -4.63 5.72 9.33
C GLY A 69 -3.29 5.48 8.66
N GLY A 70 -2.26 5.14 9.45
CA GLY A 70 -0.95 4.74 8.95
C GLY A 70 -0.98 3.35 8.30
N GLU A 71 0.14 2.95 7.70
CA GLU A 71 0.21 1.67 6.98
C GLU A 71 -0.09 0.47 7.89
N ARG A 72 0.36 0.50 9.15
CA ARG A 72 0.07 -0.56 10.14
C ARG A 72 -1.43 -0.72 10.36
N GLU A 73 -2.13 0.37 10.67
CA GLU A 73 -3.57 0.36 10.94
C GLU A 73 -4.37 -0.12 9.72
N VAL A 74 -3.93 0.27 8.52
CA VAL A 74 -4.58 -0.18 7.28
C VAL A 74 -4.37 -1.69 7.05
N ILE A 75 -3.16 -2.21 7.30
CA ILE A 75 -2.86 -3.65 7.20
C ILE A 75 -3.70 -4.45 8.22
N GLU A 76 -3.78 -3.98 9.47
CA GLU A 76 -4.63 -4.58 10.49
C GLU A 76 -6.11 -4.54 10.09
N GLY A 77 -6.55 -3.46 9.43
CA GLY A 77 -7.89 -3.34 8.84
C GLY A 77 -8.17 -4.37 7.74
N LEU A 78 -7.17 -4.69 6.91
CA LEU A 78 -7.27 -5.78 5.92
C LEU A 78 -7.44 -7.14 6.61
N GLN A 79 -6.62 -7.44 7.64
CA GLN A 79 -6.71 -8.69 8.39
C GLN A 79 -8.10 -8.89 9.03
N LEU A 80 -8.73 -7.79 9.49
CA LEU A 80 -10.06 -7.79 10.06
C LEU A 80 -11.20 -7.77 9.02
N GLY A 81 -10.88 -7.58 7.72
CA GLY A 81 -11.88 -7.49 6.65
C GLY A 81 -12.70 -6.19 6.69
N THR A 82 -12.21 -5.13 7.32
CA THR A 82 -12.86 -3.81 7.36
C THR A 82 -12.38 -2.87 6.25
N ILE A 83 -11.27 -3.20 5.63
CA ILE A 83 -10.67 -2.56 4.45
C ILE A 83 -10.37 -3.68 3.44
N GLU A 84 -10.66 -3.45 2.16
CA GLU A 84 -10.54 -4.48 1.14
C GLU A 84 -9.15 -4.50 0.48
N ALA A 85 -8.52 -3.33 0.25
CA ALA A 85 -7.24 -3.23 -0.46
C ALA A 85 -6.33 -2.12 0.10
N THR A 86 -5.03 -2.26 -0.13
CA THR A 86 -4.04 -1.22 0.20
C THR A 86 -2.81 -1.29 -0.70
N ILE A 87 -2.11 -0.16 -0.82
CA ILE A 87 -0.73 -0.11 -1.31
C ILE A 87 0.15 0.43 -0.19
N VAL A 88 1.15 -0.36 0.20
CA VAL A 88 2.02 -0.08 1.34
C VAL A 88 3.50 -0.34 1.00
N SER A 89 4.39 0.24 1.80
CA SER A 89 5.83 -0.05 1.74
C SER A 89 6.16 -1.42 2.35
N SER A 90 7.11 -2.15 1.76
CA SER A 90 7.63 -3.40 2.33
C SER A 90 8.15 -3.24 3.76
N GLY A 91 8.71 -2.09 4.08
CA GLY A 91 9.28 -1.84 5.39
C GLY A 91 8.29 -1.96 6.55
N THR A 92 6.99 -1.77 6.32
CA THR A 92 5.96 -1.99 7.36
C THR A 92 5.58 -3.47 7.47
N LEU A 93 5.77 -4.24 6.39
CA LEU A 93 5.29 -5.62 6.27
C LEU A 93 6.07 -6.63 7.11
N ALA A 94 7.34 -6.36 7.44
CA ALA A 94 8.18 -7.27 8.22
C ALA A 94 7.61 -7.60 9.62
N ASN A 95 6.72 -6.76 10.15
CA ASN A 95 6.01 -7.02 11.41
C ASN A 95 4.85 -8.02 11.26
N PHE A 96 4.40 -8.28 10.04
CA PHE A 96 3.30 -9.20 9.72
C PHE A 96 3.83 -10.48 9.07
N VAL A 97 4.73 -10.33 8.10
CA VAL A 97 5.42 -11.43 7.40
C VAL A 97 6.93 -11.19 7.51
N PRO A 98 7.61 -11.81 8.48
CA PRO A 98 9.04 -11.55 8.76
C PRO A 98 9.97 -11.77 7.57
N ALA A 99 9.63 -12.66 6.64
CA ALA A 99 10.41 -12.90 5.42
C ALA A 99 10.57 -11.65 4.55
N THR A 100 9.63 -10.72 4.57
CA THR A 100 9.74 -9.44 3.83
C THR A 100 10.91 -8.59 4.32
N GLY A 101 11.36 -8.77 5.56
CA GLY A 101 12.51 -8.07 6.12
C GLY A 101 13.82 -8.31 5.36
N VAL A 102 13.89 -9.35 4.53
CA VAL A 102 15.05 -9.59 3.66
C VAL A 102 15.28 -8.42 2.69
N PHE A 103 14.22 -7.81 2.19
CA PHE A 103 14.30 -6.67 1.26
C PHE A 103 14.82 -5.38 1.93
N ASP A 104 14.74 -5.30 3.25
CA ASP A 104 15.16 -4.14 4.03
C ASP A 104 16.64 -4.21 4.44
N ILE A 105 17.36 -5.30 4.10
CA ILE A 105 18.80 -5.43 4.37
C ILE A 105 19.55 -4.37 3.54
N PRO A 106 20.36 -3.51 4.21
CA PRO A 106 21.11 -2.48 3.51
C PRO A 106 22.04 -3.05 2.44
N PHE A 107 22.06 -2.38 1.27
CA PHE A 107 22.93 -2.68 0.12
C PHE A 107 22.76 -4.09 -0.47
N LEU A 108 21.64 -4.79 -0.19
CA LEU A 108 21.36 -6.11 -0.72
C LEU A 108 21.24 -6.09 -2.25
N PHE A 109 20.56 -5.10 -2.79
CA PHE A 109 20.31 -5.00 -4.23
C PHE A 109 21.36 -4.13 -4.92
N SER A 110 21.94 -4.66 -6.01
CA SER A 110 22.95 -3.95 -6.81
C SER A 110 22.36 -2.90 -7.77
N GLY A 111 21.04 -2.86 -7.93
CA GLY A 111 20.33 -1.94 -8.80
C GLY A 111 18.88 -2.36 -9.03
N LEU A 112 18.13 -1.53 -9.76
CA LEU A 112 16.69 -1.75 -10.02
C LEU A 112 16.43 -3.08 -10.75
N ASP A 113 17.23 -3.41 -11.77
CA ASP A 113 17.04 -4.65 -12.53
C ASP A 113 17.22 -5.89 -11.66
N HIS A 114 18.20 -5.86 -10.72
CA HIS A 114 18.38 -6.94 -9.76
C HIS A 114 17.18 -7.06 -8.82
N ALA A 115 16.72 -5.93 -8.26
CA ALA A 115 15.57 -5.91 -7.37
C ALA A 115 14.30 -6.45 -8.07
N ARG A 116 14.01 -5.98 -9.28
CA ARG A 116 12.88 -6.45 -10.08
C ARG A 116 12.96 -7.95 -10.39
N ALA A 117 14.14 -8.44 -10.80
CA ALA A 117 14.34 -9.85 -11.08
C ALA A 117 14.10 -10.76 -9.85
N VAL A 118 14.43 -10.28 -8.66
CA VAL A 118 14.18 -11.00 -7.40
C VAL A 118 12.70 -10.97 -7.04
N LEU A 119 12.06 -9.81 -7.11
CA LEU A 119 10.66 -9.63 -6.74
C LEU A 119 9.68 -10.32 -7.70
N ASP A 120 9.96 -10.26 -9.01
CA ASP A 120 9.15 -10.92 -10.04
C ASP A 120 9.48 -12.43 -10.14
N GLY A 121 10.62 -12.83 -9.57
CA GLY A 121 11.12 -14.19 -9.58
C GLY A 121 10.57 -15.08 -8.45
N PRO A 122 11.09 -16.32 -8.35
CA PRO A 122 10.59 -17.31 -7.38
C PRO A 122 10.63 -16.84 -5.93
N ILE A 123 11.65 -16.05 -5.53
CA ILE A 123 11.78 -15.55 -4.15
C ILE A 123 10.63 -14.58 -3.82
N GLY A 124 10.36 -13.63 -4.71
CA GLY A 124 9.26 -12.68 -4.50
C GLY A 124 7.90 -13.37 -4.49
N GLN A 125 7.69 -14.37 -5.36
CA GLN A 125 6.45 -15.14 -5.42
C GLN A 125 6.26 -16.03 -4.18
N GLU A 126 7.33 -16.63 -3.64
CA GLU A 126 7.28 -17.38 -2.40
C GLU A 126 6.84 -16.48 -1.23
N ILE A 127 7.45 -15.30 -1.10
CA ILE A 127 7.11 -14.35 -0.03
C ILE A 127 5.67 -13.80 -0.20
N LEU A 128 5.19 -13.58 -1.44
CA LEU A 128 3.78 -13.23 -1.68
C LEU A 128 2.82 -14.27 -1.09
N GLY A 129 3.14 -15.56 -1.26
CA GLY A 129 2.32 -16.66 -0.74
C GLY A 129 2.26 -16.72 0.80
N GLU A 130 3.25 -16.19 1.52
CA GLU A 130 3.25 -16.19 2.98
C GLU A 130 2.16 -15.29 3.59
N PHE A 131 1.70 -14.28 2.85
CA PHE A 131 0.66 -13.36 3.33
C PHE A 131 -0.66 -14.06 3.61
N ASP A 132 -0.97 -15.13 2.90
CA ASP A 132 -2.18 -15.93 3.13
C ASP A 132 -2.25 -16.53 4.55
N THR A 133 -1.12 -16.73 5.18
CA THR A 133 -1.03 -17.31 6.54
C THR A 133 -1.37 -16.32 7.65
N VAL A 134 -1.40 -15.03 7.32
CA VAL A 134 -1.62 -13.94 8.29
C VAL A 134 -2.87 -13.12 7.99
N GLY A 135 -3.83 -13.66 7.23
CA GLY A 135 -5.11 -13.00 6.94
C GLY A 135 -5.03 -11.89 5.88
N LEU A 136 -3.99 -11.91 5.06
CA LEU A 136 -3.74 -11.02 3.95
C LEU A 136 -3.56 -11.84 2.66
N HIS A 137 -3.74 -11.21 1.51
CA HIS A 137 -3.39 -11.81 0.22
C HIS A 137 -2.54 -10.84 -0.59
N GLY A 138 -1.34 -11.28 -0.99
CA GLY A 138 -0.40 -10.47 -1.79
C GLY A 138 -0.71 -10.59 -3.27
N LEU A 139 -1.09 -9.49 -3.92
CA LEU A 139 -1.38 -9.49 -5.36
C LEU A 139 -0.12 -9.25 -6.19
N ALA A 140 0.64 -8.22 -5.88
CA ALA A 140 1.81 -7.85 -6.67
C ALA A 140 2.81 -7.01 -5.89
N TRP A 141 4.08 -7.16 -6.24
CA TRP A 141 5.12 -6.21 -5.89
C TRP A 141 5.07 -5.01 -6.84
N GLY A 142 5.31 -3.81 -6.29
CA GLY A 142 5.46 -2.57 -7.03
C GLY A 142 6.80 -1.91 -6.71
N GLU A 143 7.24 -0.96 -7.55
CA GLU A 143 8.46 -0.21 -7.31
C GLU A 143 8.18 1.04 -6.50
N GLN A 144 8.90 1.21 -5.39
CA GLN A 144 8.99 2.47 -4.67
C GLN A 144 10.37 3.10 -4.89
N GLY A 145 11.44 2.30 -4.85
CA GLY A 145 12.79 2.66 -5.24
C GLY A 145 13.82 2.60 -4.11
N PHE A 146 15.05 3.00 -4.44
CA PHE A 146 16.13 3.11 -3.45
C PHE A 146 15.89 4.29 -2.51
N ARG A 147 16.12 4.06 -1.23
CA ARG A 147 15.92 5.01 -0.14
C ARG A 147 17.16 5.87 0.08
N HIS A 148 16.91 7.14 0.39
CA HIS A 148 17.91 8.19 0.57
C HIS A 148 17.60 8.96 1.85
N ILE A 149 18.64 9.55 2.46
CA ILE A 149 18.52 10.25 3.75
C ILE A 149 18.30 11.74 3.50
N THR A 150 17.31 12.33 4.19
CA THR A 150 17.21 13.80 4.32
C THR A 150 17.35 14.21 5.78
N ASN A 151 17.94 15.39 6.04
CA ASN A 151 18.03 15.92 7.40
C ASN A 151 18.20 17.46 7.42
N ASN A 152 18.12 18.05 8.63
CA ASN A 152 18.24 19.49 8.85
C ASN A 152 19.57 19.93 9.52
N ARG A 153 20.46 18.97 9.85
CA ARG A 153 21.63 19.22 10.67
C ARG A 153 22.89 19.45 9.84
N ASN A 154 23.26 18.48 9.01
CA ASN A 154 24.54 18.49 8.26
C ASN A 154 24.45 17.67 6.97
N ALA A 155 25.39 17.93 6.06
CA ALA A 155 25.64 17.04 4.94
C ALA A 155 26.21 15.70 5.45
N ILE A 156 25.78 14.59 4.87
CA ILE A 156 26.25 13.24 5.21
C ILE A 156 27.10 12.74 4.05
N HIS A 157 28.38 12.49 4.29
CA HIS A 157 29.38 11.96 3.34
C HIS A 157 29.86 10.57 3.75
N THR A 158 29.84 10.28 5.05
CA THR A 158 30.27 9.01 5.64
C THR A 158 29.25 8.53 6.66
N PRO A 159 29.23 7.24 7.04
CA PRO A 159 28.38 6.75 8.11
C PRO A 159 28.55 7.49 9.45
N ALA A 160 29.74 7.99 9.75
CA ALA A 160 29.98 8.77 10.98
C ALA A 160 29.21 10.10 11.02
N ASP A 161 28.83 10.65 9.87
CA ASP A 161 28.10 11.92 9.82
C ASP A 161 26.64 11.80 10.26
N VAL A 162 26.13 10.57 10.46
CA VAL A 162 24.77 10.31 11.00
C VAL A 162 24.77 10.14 12.52
N GLU A 163 25.94 10.15 13.18
CA GLU A 163 26.04 9.95 14.62
C GLU A 163 25.17 10.95 15.40
N GLY A 164 24.32 10.44 16.27
CA GLY A 164 23.41 11.22 17.11
C GLY A 164 22.24 11.89 16.38
N LEU A 165 22.14 11.76 15.05
CA LEU A 165 20.96 12.27 14.33
C LEU A 165 19.72 11.45 14.67
N LYS A 166 18.63 12.12 15.03
CA LYS A 166 17.32 11.52 15.19
C LYS A 166 16.71 11.29 13.80
N ILE A 167 16.95 10.10 13.24
CA ILE A 167 16.43 9.73 11.92
C ILE A 167 15.14 8.94 12.11
N ARG A 168 14.06 9.46 11.56
CA ARG A 168 12.83 8.69 11.53
C ARG A 168 12.98 7.54 10.55
N THR A 169 12.60 6.36 11.00
CA THR A 169 12.45 5.17 10.17
C THR A 169 11.00 4.69 10.20
N MET A 170 10.66 3.76 9.31
CA MET A 170 9.46 2.96 9.51
C MET A 170 9.61 2.11 10.78
N GLU A 171 8.52 1.57 11.29
CA GLU A 171 8.51 0.61 12.42
C GLU A 171 9.05 -0.74 11.95
N ASN A 172 10.34 -0.77 11.61
CA ASN A 172 11.03 -1.90 10.97
C ASN A 172 12.30 -2.24 11.76
N PRO A 173 12.43 -3.46 12.28
CA PRO A 173 13.58 -3.84 13.10
C PRO A 173 14.92 -3.81 12.34
N VAL A 174 14.91 -4.07 11.02
CA VAL A 174 16.14 -4.05 10.20
C VAL A 174 16.59 -2.60 9.99
N HIS A 175 15.67 -1.69 9.69
CA HIS A 175 15.99 -0.26 9.56
C HIS A 175 16.51 0.32 10.88
N LEU A 176 15.85 -0.02 12.00
CA LEU A 176 16.30 0.41 13.35
C LEU A 176 17.72 -0.06 13.61
N ALA A 177 18.00 -1.34 13.40
CA ALA A 177 19.34 -1.90 13.63
C ALA A 177 20.41 -1.29 12.71
N ALA A 178 20.05 -1.00 11.45
CA ALA A 178 20.98 -0.41 10.50
C ALA A 178 21.41 1.02 10.90
N PHE A 179 20.45 1.87 11.28
CA PHE A 179 20.74 3.24 11.72
C PHE A 179 21.41 3.29 13.10
N ASP A 180 21.02 2.40 14.01
CA ASP A 180 21.68 2.27 15.32
C ASP A 180 23.16 1.87 15.16
N ALA A 181 23.45 0.91 14.27
CA ALA A 181 24.82 0.48 13.98
C ALA A 181 25.71 1.61 13.38
N MET A 182 25.11 2.61 12.76
CA MET A 182 25.81 3.80 12.27
C MET A 182 25.93 4.90 13.35
N GLY A 183 25.42 4.68 14.57
CA GLY A 183 25.44 5.64 15.67
C GLY A 183 24.35 6.72 15.60
N ALA A 184 23.39 6.60 14.70
CA ALA A 184 22.20 7.46 14.69
C ALA A 184 21.28 7.13 15.88
N ALA A 185 20.28 7.98 16.11
CA ALA A 185 19.18 7.74 17.03
C ALA A 185 17.90 7.43 16.22
N PRO A 186 17.72 6.19 15.72
CA PRO A 186 16.57 5.85 14.91
C PRO A 186 15.28 5.97 15.72
N THR A 187 14.28 6.64 15.14
CA THR A 187 13.02 6.96 15.80
C THR A 187 11.89 6.37 14.96
N PRO A 188 11.35 5.19 15.33
CA PRO A 188 10.24 4.61 14.58
C PRO A 188 8.98 5.45 14.73
N MET A 189 8.29 5.70 13.60
CA MET A 189 7.12 6.58 13.60
C MET A 189 6.25 6.31 12.38
N ALA A 190 4.92 6.29 12.58
CA ALA A 190 3.96 6.19 11.50
C ALA A 190 4.05 7.39 10.54
N TRP A 191 3.77 7.15 9.23
CA TRP A 191 3.93 8.18 8.21
C TRP A 191 3.15 9.48 8.47
N PRO A 192 1.89 9.47 8.94
CA PRO A 192 1.12 10.70 9.19
C PRO A 192 1.78 11.70 10.14
N GLU A 193 2.68 11.23 11.00
CA GLU A 193 3.34 12.06 12.02
C GLU A 193 4.66 12.69 11.52
N VAL A 194 5.20 12.20 10.40
CA VAL A 194 6.58 12.51 9.98
C VAL A 194 6.77 13.99 9.65
N ILE A 195 5.91 14.55 8.80
CA ILE A 195 6.08 15.94 8.33
C ILE A 195 5.99 16.93 9.49
N SER A 196 5.01 16.76 10.38
CA SER A 196 4.87 17.61 11.56
C SER A 196 6.05 17.47 12.53
N SER A 197 6.57 16.26 12.72
CA SER A 197 7.74 16.00 13.57
C SER A 197 9.04 16.62 13.01
N LEU A 198 9.21 16.62 11.68
CA LEU A 198 10.31 17.32 11.00
C LEU A 198 10.20 18.85 11.17
N GLN A 199 9.00 19.41 10.98
CA GLN A 199 8.74 20.86 11.14
C GLN A 199 8.97 21.34 12.55
N GLN A 200 8.60 20.53 13.55
CA GLN A 200 8.78 20.84 14.98
C GLN A 200 10.17 20.51 15.50
N GLY A 201 11.04 19.86 14.72
CA GLY A 201 12.37 19.44 15.15
C GLY A 201 12.37 18.32 16.19
N VAL A 202 11.29 17.55 16.29
CA VAL A 202 11.22 16.32 17.11
C VAL A 202 12.20 15.27 16.57
N ILE A 203 12.29 15.18 15.24
CA ILE A 203 13.29 14.39 14.50
C ILE A 203 14.14 15.32 13.63
N ASP A 204 15.40 14.95 13.41
CA ASP A 204 16.34 15.72 12.59
C ASP A 204 16.20 15.41 11.10
N GLY A 205 15.78 14.19 10.77
CA GLY A 205 15.68 13.71 9.41
C GLY A 205 14.81 12.45 9.26
N GLN A 206 14.76 11.98 8.04
CA GLN A 206 14.06 10.77 7.63
C GLN A 206 14.78 10.13 6.44
N GLU A 207 14.35 8.96 6.02
CA GLU A 207 14.84 8.28 4.84
C GLU A 207 13.66 7.74 4.01
N ASN A 208 13.71 7.93 2.70
CA ASN A 208 12.70 7.50 1.73
C ASN A 208 13.26 7.49 0.31
N PRO A 209 12.58 6.83 -0.64
CA PRO A 209 12.88 6.98 -2.05
C PRO A 209 12.64 8.41 -2.57
N LEU A 210 13.32 8.78 -3.65
CA LEU A 210 13.15 10.10 -4.27
C LEU A 210 11.71 10.36 -4.70
N SER A 211 10.98 9.32 -5.13
CA SER A 211 9.57 9.41 -5.49
C SER A 211 8.72 9.97 -4.34
N VAL A 212 8.98 9.52 -3.10
CA VAL A 212 8.32 10.03 -1.90
C VAL A 212 8.83 11.42 -1.54
N ILE A 213 10.16 11.61 -1.46
CA ILE A 213 10.80 12.89 -1.10
C ILE A 213 10.25 14.05 -1.94
N VAL A 214 10.08 13.81 -3.24
CA VAL A 214 9.59 14.82 -4.18
C VAL A 214 8.07 15.00 -4.07
N SER A 215 7.30 13.91 -4.02
CA SER A 215 5.82 13.99 -4.01
C SER A 215 5.27 14.73 -2.79
N VAL A 216 5.92 14.57 -1.63
CA VAL A 216 5.50 15.26 -0.40
C VAL A 216 6.32 16.53 -0.10
N LYS A 217 7.15 16.97 -1.07
CA LYS A 217 7.93 18.21 -1.00
C LYS A 217 8.81 18.31 0.26
N LEU A 218 9.52 17.22 0.61
CA LEU A 218 10.40 17.23 1.78
C LEU A 218 11.46 18.33 1.74
N ASN A 219 11.84 18.83 0.55
CA ASN A 219 12.73 19.97 0.39
C ASN A 219 12.21 21.28 1.03
N GLU A 220 10.92 21.39 1.36
CA GLU A 220 10.37 22.54 2.08
C GLU A 220 10.68 22.48 3.59
N VAL A 221 10.95 21.28 4.12
CA VAL A 221 11.17 21.03 5.55
C VAL A 221 12.52 20.37 5.86
N GLN A 222 13.31 20.01 4.83
CA GLN A 222 14.62 19.35 4.97
C GLN A 222 15.68 20.06 4.13
N LYS A 223 16.83 20.36 4.73
CA LYS A 223 17.90 21.17 4.11
C LYS A 223 18.89 20.33 3.30
N TYR A 224 19.14 19.11 3.72
CA TYR A 224 20.16 18.24 3.15
C TYR A 224 19.53 16.96 2.61
N LEU A 225 19.99 16.53 1.44
CA LEU A 225 19.67 15.25 0.83
C LEU A 225 20.97 14.50 0.56
N THR A 226 21.05 13.27 1.01
CA THR A 226 22.17 12.35 0.73
C THR A 226 21.65 11.19 -0.11
N LEU A 227 22.17 11.04 -1.32
CA LEU A 227 21.83 9.95 -2.23
C LEU A 227 22.55 8.66 -1.81
N SER A 228 22.16 8.13 -0.65
CA SER A 228 22.80 6.95 -0.03
C SER A 228 22.46 5.65 -0.73
N GLY A 229 21.25 5.51 -1.25
CA GLY A 229 20.79 4.27 -1.88
C GLY A 229 20.91 3.05 -0.97
N HIS A 230 20.79 3.25 0.33
CA HIS A 230 21.14 2.26 1.34
C HIS A 230 20.20 1.07 1.43
N VAL A 231 18.92 1.23 1.05
CA VAL A 231 17.91 0.17 1.00
C VAL A 231 17.08 0.33 -0.27
N TYR A 232 16.79 -0.75 -0.96
CA TYR A 232 15.71 -0.80 -1.95
C TYR A 232 14.39 -1.15 -1.24
N SER A 233 13.36 -0.36 -1.47
CA SER A 233 12.06 -0.55 -0.84
C SER A 233 11.01 -0.86 -1.92
N PRO A 234 10.53 -2.10 -2.04
CA PRO A 234 9.35 -2.37 -2.87
C PRO A 234 8.08 -1.81 -2.21
N ALA A 235 7.11 -1.46 -3.02
CA ALA A 235 5.73 -1.34 -2.61
C ALA A 235 5.02 -2.68 -2.81
N MET A 236 3.85 -2.83 -2.19
CA MET A 236 3.05 -4.03 -2.34
C MET A 236 1.57 -3.67 -2.42
N LEU A 237 0.88 -4.27 -3.40
CA LEU A 237 -0.57 -4.28 -3.47
C LEU A 237 -1.06 -5.50 -2.68
N LEU A 238 -1.82 -5.23 -1.61
CA LEU A 238 -2.41 -6.22 -0.72
C LEU A 238 -3.92 -6.12 -0.75
N VAL A 239 -4.58 -7.26 -0.61
CA VAL A 239 -6.01 -7.32 -0.31
C VAL A 239 -6.28 -8.10 0.98
N SER A 240 -7.41 -7.81 1.59
CA SER A 240 -7.95 -8.57 2.71
C SER A 240 -8.17 -10.02 2.32
N LYS A 241 -7.65 -10.98 3.09
CA LYS A 241 -7.90 -12.39 2.81
C LYS A 241 -9.38 -12.78 2.95
N PRO A 242 -10.13 -12.31 3.97
CA PRO A 242 -11.58 -12.49 4.01
C PRO A 242 -12.30 -11.98 2.75
N PHE A 243 -11.90 -10.84 2.20
CA PHE A 243 -12.44 -10.33 0.93
C PHE A 243 -12.04 -11.26 -0.24
N TRP A 244 -10.76 -11.60 -0.38
CA TRP A 244 -10.23 -12.46 -1.43
C TRP A 244 -10.91 -13.83 -1.47
N ASP A 245 -11.11 -14.46 -0.30
CA ASP A 245 -11.73 -15.77 -0.20
C ASP A 245 -13.23 -15.76 -0.57
N GLY A 246 -13.87 -14.60 -0.50
CA GLY A 246 -15.26 -14.39 -0.91
C GLY A 246 -15.46 -14.20 -2.41
N LEU A 247 -14.38 -14.01 -3.18
CA LEU A 247 -14.41 -13.81 -4.63
C LEU A 247 -14.54 -15.14 -5.37
N ASP A 248 -15.24 -15.14 -6.51
CA ASP A 248 -15.23 -16.26 -7.46
C ASP A 248 -13.95 -16.26 -8.31
N ASP A 249 -13.77 -17.30 -9.14
CA ASP A 249 -12.56 -17.48 -9.93
C ASP A 249 -12.36 -16.39 -11.01
N ASP A 250 -13.45 -15.90 -11.61
CA ASP A 250 -13.39 -14.84 -12.62
C ASP A 250 -13.03 -13.50 -11.97
N GLN A 251 -13.57 -13.21 -10.79
CA GLN A 251 -13.25 -12.03 -9.99
C GLN A 251 -11.80 -12.04 -9.53
N LYS A 252 -11.27 -13.20 -9.07
CA LYS A 252 -9.87 -13.35 -8.69
C LYS A 252 -8.92 -13.17 -9.87
N ALA A 253 -9.30 -13.66 -11.05
CA ALA A 253 -8.51 -13.51 -12.26
C ALA A 253 -8.44 -12.07 -12.76
N ALA A 254 -9.42 -11.23 -12.40
CA ALA A 254 -9.47 -9.81 -12.76
C ALA A 254 -8.60 -8.93 -11.84
N MET A 255 -8.13 -9.45 -10.70
CA MET A 255 -7.33 -8.73 -9.71
C MET A 255 -5.82 -9.03 -9.84
#